data_e7bffce0d1b3ef194ff9be5889fab0dd
#
_entry.id   e7bffce0d1b3ef194ff9be5889fab0dd
#
_cell.length_a   1.000
_cell.length_b   1.000
_cell.length_c   1.000
_cell.angle_alpha   90.00
_cell.angle_beta   90.00
_cell.angle_gamma   90.00
#
_symmetry.space_group_name_H-M   'P 1'
#
loop_
_entity.id
_entity.type
_entity.pdbx_description
1 polymer ?
#
loop_
_entity_poly.entity_id
_entity_poly.type
_entity_poly.pdbx_seq_one_letter_code
_entity_poly.pdbx_strand_id
1 'polypeptide(L)'
;MIRRMAFAGAVALALVAGCATHWDVDSFEAPAGNVASRHTYFWRGGDFGTPGTVDPAVVALASTQLRSAVTAELNRKGFKEVDTAAAADMVVSFQVAGTQRFVPSDERRIGAPSATTVLSPSEIQPPPASTVPRERRIREGSVLVFIDDRASGQLIWRGMVTEETRGGSTEQGVHILTQMAHEIAKAVPARAGAQK
;
A
#
# COMPACT_ATOMS: atom_id res chain seq x y z
N MET A 1 -5.05 -65.83 -7.59
CA MET A 1 -5.33 -64.75 -8.59
C MET A 1 -5.96 -63.59 -7.88
N ILE A 2 -5.19 -62.57 -7.54
CA ILE A 2 -5.68 -61.35 -6.82
C ILE A 2 -5.40 -60.14 -7.73
N ARG A 3 -6.48 -59.56 -8.29
CA ARG A 3 -6.47 -58.40 -9.17
C ARG A 3 -6.27 -57.13 -8.29
N ARG A 4 -5.12 -56.46 -8.41
CA ARG A 4 -4.87 -55.13 -7.82
C ARG A 4 -5.50 -54.07 -8.74
N MET A 5 -6.55 -53.40 -8.27
CA MET A 5 -7.08 -52.19 -8.87
C MET A 5 -6.25 -51.00 -8.37
N ALA A 6 -5.55 -50.34 -9.29
CA ALA A 6 -4.87 -49.05 -9.04
C ALA A 6 -5.90 -47.94 -9.22
N PHE A 7 -6.20 -47.20 -8.14
CA PHE A 7 -6.93 -45.93 -8.19
C PHE A 7 -5.94 -44.81 -8.50
N ALA A 8 -6.03 -44.31 -9.71
CA ALA A 8 -5.35 -43.04 -10.09
C ALA A 8 -6.23 -41.88 -9.64
N GLY A 9 -5.90 -41.26 -8.52
CA GLY A 9 -6.52 -40.01 -8.06
C GLY A 9 -5.90 -38.81 -8.79
N ALA A 10 -6.62 -38.21 -9.72
CA ALA A 10 -6.23 -36.94 -10.34
C ALA A 10 -6.53 -35.79 -9.35
N VAL A 11 -5.51 -35.22 -8.76
CA VAL A 11 -5.60 -33.98 -7.97
C VAL A 11 -5.67 -32.82 -8.95
N ALA A 12 -6.86 -32.27 -9.16
CA ALA A 12 -7.03 -31.01 -9.88
C ALA A 12 -6.56 -29.85 -8.98
N LEU A 13 -5.36 -29.32 -9.25
CA LEU A 13 -4.90 -28.06 -8.67
C LEU A 13 -5.70 -26.93 -9.31
N ALA A 14 -6.72 -26.44 -8.61
CA ALA A 14 -7.39 -25.20 -8.96
C ALA A 14 -6.43 -24.02 -8.69
N LEU A 15 -5.81 -23.50 -9.74
CA LEU A 15 -5.09 -22.23 -9.71
C LEU A 15 -6.11 -21.12 -9.50
N VAL A 16 -6.30 -20.69 -8.26
CA VAL A 16 -6.97 -19.44 -7.93
C VAL A 16 -6.04 -18.32 -8.36
N ALA A 17 -6.21 -17.83 -9.58
CA ALA A 17 -5.62 -16.58 -10.02
C ALA A 17 -6.30 -15.43 -9.24
N GLY A 18 -5.84 -15.18 -8.03
CA GLY A 18 -6.19 -13.96 -7.30
C GLY A 18 -5.66 -12.78 -8.10
N CYS A 19 -6.53 -11.84 -8.42
CA CYS A 19 -6.12 -10.53 -8.93
C CYS A 19 -5.25 -9.87 -7.86
N ALA A 20 -3.94 -10.06 -7.94
CA ALA A 20 -2.99 -9.36 -7.08
C ALA A 20 -3.04 -7.89 -7.47
N THR A 21 -3.58 -7.04 -6.60
CA THR A 21 -3.43 -5.59 -6.74
C THR A 21 -1.93 -5.32 -6.68
N HIS A 22 -1.38 -4.88 -7.80
CA HIS A 22 0.04 -4.53 -7.88
C HIS A 22 0.16 -3.05 -7.52
N TRP A 23 0.76 -2.75 -6.37
CA TRP A 23 1.11 -1.39 -6.00
C TRP A 23 2.51 -1.06 -6.50
N ASP A 24 2.63 0.14 -7.05
CA ASP A 24 3.94 0.71 -7.40
C ASP A 24 4.59 1.23 -6.11
N VAL A 25 5.74 0.65 -5.77
CA VAL A 25 6.50 1.04 -4.58
C VAL A 25 7.58 2.02 -4.99
N ASP A 26 7.42 3.29 -4.58
CA ASP A 26 8.51 4.25 -4.66
C ASP A 26 9.50 3.97 -3.52
N SER A 27 10.72 3.55 -3.86
CA SER A 27 11.76 3.25 -2.89
C SER A 27 13.05 4.01 -3.17
N PHE A 28 13.70 4.41 -2.09
CA PHE A 28 14.96 5.14 -2.10
C PHE A 28 15.95 4.49 -1.13
N GLU A 29 17.15 4.20 -1.59
CA GLU A 29 18.29 3.83 -0.76
C GLU A 29 19.35 4.92 -0.84
N ALA A 30 19.80 5.42 0.32
CA ALA A 30 20.84 6.42 0.36
C ALA A 30 22.17 5.88 -0.20
N PRO A 31 22.98 6.67 -0.91
CA PRO A 31 24.23 6.19 -1.51
C PRO A 31 25.20 5.53 -0.52
N ALA A 32 25.19 5.95 0.75
CA ALA A 32 25.95 5.35 1.84
C ALA A 32 25.15 4.32 2.65
N GLY A 33 23.92 4.00 2.23
CA GLY A 33 22.93 3.29 3.05
C GLY A 33 23.28 1.86 3.33
N ASN A 34 23.60 1.08 2.32
CA ASN A 34 23.93 -0.35 2.37
C ASN A 34 23.12 -1.17 3.41
N VAL A 35 21.79 -1.16 3.25
CA VAL A 35 20.87 -1.93 4.12
C VAL A 35 21.26 -3.40 4.13
N ALA A 36 21.66 -3.95 3.00
CA ALA A 36 22.03 -5.37 2.87
C ALA A 36 23.18 -5.82 3.77
N SER A 37 24.03 -4.89 4.25
CA SER A 37 25.13 -5.20 5.18
C SER A 37 24.72 -5.26 6.64
N ARG A 38 23.52 -4.84 6.98
CA ARG A 38 23.01 -4.82 8.34
C ARG A 38 22.46 -6.19 8.74
N HIS A 39 22.34 -6.43 10.06
CA HIS A 39 21.91 -7.74 10.58
C HIS A 39 20.70 -7.64 11.48
N THR A 40 20.63 -6.57 12.28
CA THR A 40 19.63 -6.41 13.33
C THR A 40 18.86 -5.10 13.17
N TYR A 41 17.60 -5.11 13.60
CA TYR A 41 16.79 -3.91 13.62
C TYR A 41 15.99 -3.80 14.91
N PHE A 42 15.73 -2.56 15.30
CA PHE A 42 14.84 -2.20 16.39
C PHE A 42 13.61 -1.48 15.82
N TRP A 43 12.44 -1.81 16.30
CA TRP A 43 11.19 -1.18 15.90
C TRP A 43 10.88 0.04 16.77
N ARG A 44 10.96 1.25 16.23
CA ARG A 44 10.69 2.50 16.96
C ARG A 44 9.20 2.76 17.13
N GLY A 45 8.36 2.27 16.24
CA GLY A 45 6.93 2.57 16.17
C GLY A 45 6.55 3.34 14.92
N GLY A 46 5.36 3.94 14.95
CA GLY A 46 4.84 4.65 13.78
C GLY A 46 4.00 5.86 14.14
N ASP A 47 3.74 6.69 13.14
CA ASP A 47 2.91 7.89 13.21
C ASP A 47 1.72 7.77 12.25
N PHE A 48 0.53 8.20 12.71
CA PHE A 48 -0.72 8.21 11.96
C PHE A 48 -1.20 9.65 11.70
N GLY A 49 -0.34 10.46 11.09
CA GLY A 49 -0.69 11.81 10.66
C GLY A 49 -1.18 12.71 11.80
N THR A 50 -2.29 13.43 11.60
CA THR A 50 -2.77 14.40 12.59
C THR A 50 -3.39 13.70 13.81
N PRO A 51 -2.85 13.91 15.02
CA PRO A 51 -3.41 13.34 16.25
C PRO A 51 -4.89 13.71 16.45
N GLY A 52 -5.67 12.73 16.90
CA GLY A 52 -7.09 12.94 17.25
C GLY A 52 -8.09 12.84 16.10
N THR A 53 -7.63 12.61 14.86
CA THR A 53 -8.54 12.44 13.71
C THR A 53 -8.97 10.99 13.47
N VAL A 54 -8.28 10.02 14.08
CA VAL A 54 -8.56 8.59 13.96
C VAL A 54 -8.76 8.00 15.36
N ASP A 55 -9.70 7.05 15.45
CA ASP A 55 -9.96 6.33 16.71
C ASP A 55 -8.67 5.65 17.21
N PRO A 56 -8.28 5.86 18.48
CA PRO A 56 -7.08 5.23 19.06
C PRO A 56 -7.06 3.71 18.96
N ALA A 57 -8.21 3.04 19.04
CA ALA A 57 -8.30 1.59 18.87
C ALA A 57 -7.96 1.15 17.45
N VAL A 58 -8.37 1.92 16.45
CA VAL A 58 -8.02 1.70 15.04
C VAL A 58 -6.54 1.92 14.80
N VAL A 59 -5.97 2.97 15.39
CA VAL A 59 -4.53 3.26 15.34
C VAL A 59 -3.72 2.11 15.93
N ALA A 60 -4.12 1.60 17.10
CA ALA A 60 -3.44 0.48 17.75
C ALA A 60 -3.50 -0.81 16.91
N LEU A 61 -4.68 -1.13 16.35
CA LEU A 61 -4.87 -2.29 15.48
C LEU A 61 -4.00 -2.16 14.22
N ALA A 62 -4.08 -1.03 13.53
CA ALA A 62 -3.31 -0.79 12.31
C ALA A 62 -1.81 -0.84 12.59
N SER A 63 -1.33 -0.21 13.67
CA SER A 63 0.09 -0.25 14.08
C SER A 63 0.59 -1.69 14.27
N THR A 64 -0.21 -2.51 14.95
CA THR A 64 0.14 -3.91 15.20
C THR A 64 0.24 -4.71 13.90
N GLN A 65 -0.71 -4.53 13.00
CA GLN A 65 -0.74 -5.25 11.73
C GLN A 65 0.36 -4.78 10.78
N LEU A 66 0.59 -3.47 10.66
CA LEU A 66 1.68 -2.90 9.88
C LEU A 66 3.04 -3.42 10.36
N ARG A 67 3.29 -3.36 11.69
CA ARG A 67 4.51 -3.91 12.27
C ARG A 67 4.67 -5.40 11.95
N SER A 68 3.61 -6.19 12.12
CA SER A 68 3.66 -7.63 11.84
C SER A 68 4.01 -7.92 10.38
N ALA A 69 3.40 -7.20 9.43
CA ALA A 69 3.66 -7.37 8.00
C ALA A 69 5.12 -7.04 7.64
N VAL A 70 5.64 -5.90 8.14
CA VAL A 70 7.03 -5.49 7.89
C VAL A 70 8.02 -6.44 8.57
N THR A 71 7.76 -6.82 9.82
CA THR A 71 8.60 -7.76 10.58
C THR A 71 8.71 -9.12 9.89
N ALA A 72 7.59 -9.67 9.41
CA ALA A 72 7.58 -10.95 8.69
C ALA A 72 8.50 -10.90 7.46
N GLU A 73 8.45 -9.81 6.71
CA GLU A 73 9.22 -9.65 5.48
C GLU A 73 10.70 -9.39 5.76
N LEU A 74 11.04 -8.57 6.77
CA LEU A 74 12.43 -8.35 7.18
C LEU A 74 13.07 -9.63 7.71
N ASN A 75 12.34 -10.42 8.50
CA ASN A 75 12.84 -11.72 8.98
C ASN A 75 13.07 -12.69 7.82
N ARG A 76 12.16 -12.74 6.82
CA ARG A 76 12.33 -13.54 5.60
C ARG A 76 13.57 -13.13 4.81
N LYS A 77 13.92 -11.84 4.84
CA LYS A 77 15.14 -11.29 4.20
C LYS A 77 16.42 -11.50 5.03
N GLY A 78 16.32 -12.14 6.19
CA GLY A 78 17.46 -12.50 7.04
C GLY A 78 17.86 -11.45 8.07
N PHE A 79 17.06 -10.39 8.27
CA PHE A 79 17.26 -9.46 9.37
C PHE A 79 16.63 -10.02 10.66
N LYS A 80 17.13 -9.59 11.81
CA LYS A 80 16.67 -10.06 13.12
C LYS A 80 16.18 -8.87 13.95
N GLU A 81 14.96 -8.96 14.46
CA GLU A 81 14.46 -7.98 15.44
C GLU A 81 15.17 -8.13 16.79
N VAL A 82 15.46 -6.99 17.43
CA VAL A 82 16.05 -6.91 18.76
C VAL A 82 15.22 -5.99 19.65
N ASP A 83 15.24 -6.25 20.97
CA ASP A 83 14.37 -5.59 21.92
C ASP A 83 14.80 -4.17 22.28
N THR A 84 16.05 -3.79 22.00
CA THR A 84 16.58 -2.47 22.34
C THR A 84 17.25 -1.81 21.14
N ALA A 85 17.08 -0.50 21.03
CA ALA A 85 17.76 0.28 19.98
C ALA A 85 19.29 0.19 20.08
N ALA A 86 19.83 0.01 21.31
CA ALA A 86 21.28 -0.10 21.52
C ALA A 86 21.89 -1.35 20.88
N ALA A 87 21.13 -2.43 20.75
CA ALA A 87 21.56 -3.71 20.18
C ALA A 87 21.31 -3.80 18.65
N ALA A 88 20.68 -2.78 18.07
CA ALA A 88 20.32 -2.78 16.66
C ALA A 88 21.37 -2.12 15.77
N ASP A 89 21.46 -2.57 14.52
CA ASP A 89 22.19 -1.87 13.46
C ASP A 89 21.33 -0.80 12.79
N MET A 90 20.01 -1.05 12.74
CA MET A 90 19.02 -0.20 12.09
C MET A 90 17.85 0.09 13.00
N VAL A 91 17.17 1.20 12.75
CA VAL A 91 15.91 1.55 13.38
C VAL A 91 14.83 1.63 12.32
N VAL A 92 13.76 0.86 12.49
CA VAL A 92 12.62 0.82 11.57
C VAL A 92 11.46 1.62 12.17
N SER A 93 10.84 2.45 11.35
CA SER A 93 9.64 3.18 11.70
C SER A 93 8.71 3.30 10.49
N PHE A 94 7.45 3.68 10.73
CA PHE A 94 6.52 3.94 9.65
C PHE A 94 5.73 5.22 9.87
N GLN A 95 5.14 5.73 8.79
CA GLN A 95 4.20 6.82 8.82
C GLN A 95 3.01 6.49 7.92
N VAL A 96 1.80 6.76 8.40
CA VAL A 96 0.57 6.69 7.63
C VAL A 96 0.06 8.11 7.45
N ALA A 97 -0.12 8.53 6.21
CA ALA A 97 -0.64 9.84 5.87
C ALA A 97 -1.92 9.70 5.05
N GLY A 98 -2.85 10.62 5.21
CA GLY A 98 -4.05 10.72 4.40
C GLY A 98 -4.22 12.14 3.90
N THR A 99 -4.53 12.28 2.60
CA THR A 99 -4.87 13.55 1.99
C THR A 99 -6.24 13.49 1.35
N GLN A 100 -6.92 14.64 1.28
CA GLN A 100 -8.13 14.79 0.50
C GLN A 100 -7.90 15.87 -0.54
N ARG A 101 -8.16 15.55 -1.79
CA ARG A 101 -8.16 16.54 -2.87
C ARG A 101 -9.49 16.54 -3.60
N PHE A 102 -9.88 17.71 -4.07
CA PHE A 102 -11.03 17.89 -4.93
C PHE A 102 -10.53 17.91 -6.36
N VAL A 103 -11.07 17.04 -7.20
CA VAL A 103 -10.82 17.07 -8.64
C VAL A 103 -12.13 17.37 -9.35
N PRO A 104 -12.11 18.23 -10.39
CA PRO A 104 -13.27 18.38 -11.26
C PRO A 104 -13.62 17.00 -11.80
N SER A 105 -14.89 16.58 -11.65
CA SER A 105 -15.34 15.40 -12.40
C SER A 105 -15.37 15.79 -13.86
N ASP A 106 -14.47 15.24 -14.65
CA ASP A 106 -14.62 15.26 -16.10
C ASP A 106 -15.90 14.48 -16.42
N GLU A 107 -17.00 15.20 -16.51
CA GLU A 107 -18.19 14.66 -17.12
C GLU A 107 -17.79 14.31 -18.55
N ARG A 108 -17.50 13.02 -18.76
CA ARG A 108 -17.31 12.47 -20.08
C ARG A 108 -18.51 12.93 -20.89
N ARG A 109 -18.30 13.82 -21.86
CA ARG A 109 -19.31 14.19 -22.84
C ARG A 109 -19.85 12.90 -23.47
N ILE A 110 -20.91 12.37 -22.87
CA ILE A 110 -21.67 11.30 -23.47
C ILE A 110 -22.46 11.97 -24.60
N GLY A 111 -22.02 11.71 -25.85
CA GLY A 111 -22.76 12.04 -27.03
C GLY A 111 -22.68 13.53 -27.43
N ALA A 112 -21.61 13.89 -28.14
CA ALA A 112 -21.81 14.91 -29.16
C ALA A 112 -22.84 14.33 -30.13
N PRO A 113 -24.02 14.97 -30.35
CA PRO A 113 -24.93 14.52 -31.38
C PRO A 113 -24.17 14.58 -32.68
N SER A 114 -24.15 13.47 -33.42
CA SER A 114 -23.66 13.45 -34.80
C SER A 114 -24.36 14.57 -35.55
N ALA A 115 -23.57 15.44 -36.18
CA ALA A 115 -23.99 16.65 -36.88
C ALA A 115 -24.78 16.34 -38.14
N THR A 116 -25.93 15.69 -38.07
CA THR A 116 -26.77 15.39 -39.22
C THR A 116 -28.28 15.54 -38.94
N THR A 117 -28.66 16.08 -37.78
CA THR A 117 -30.08 16.41 -37.57
C THR A 117 -30.25 17.91 -37.71
N VAL A 118 -30.84 18.31 -38.80
CA VAL A 118 -31.29 19.68 -39.02
C VAL A 118 -32.48 19.92 -38.09
N LEU A 119 -32.23 20.56 -36.96
CA LEU A 119 -33.26 20.92 -36.00
C LEU A 119 -34.07 22.15 -36.51
N SER A 120 -35.37 22.04 -36.48
CA SER A 120 -36.26 23.15 -36.75
C SER A 120 -36.08 24.28 -35.73
N PRO A 121 -36.25 25.59 -36.13
CA PRO A 121 -35.99 26.74 -35.23
C PRO A 121 -36.80 26.79 -33.96
N SER A 122 -37.86 26.00 -33.84
CA SER A 122 -38.75 25.93 -32.64
C SER A 122 -38.31 24.94 -31.58
N GLU A 123 -37.24 24.17 -31.78
CA GLU A 123 -36.71 23.13 -30.83
C GLU A 123 -35.44 23.56 -30.13
N ILE A 124 -35.10 24.83 -30.14
CA ILE A 124 -33.98 25.35 -29.36
C ILE A 124 -34.44 25.44 -27.90
N GLN A 125 -34.37 24.30 -27.22
CA GLN A 125 -34.54 24.26 -25.77
C GLN A 125 -33.25 24.82 -25.15
N PRO A 126 -33.34 25.86 -24.26
CA PRO A 126 -32.15 26.34 -23.58
C PRO A 126 -31.50 25.19 -22.83
N PRO A 127 -30.14 25.06 -22.86
CA PRO A 127 -29.47 24.01 -22.11
C PRO A 127 -29.92 24.06 -20.65
N PRO A 128 -30.17 22.88 -20.02
CA PRO A 128 -30.55 22.86 -18.60
C PRO A 128 -29.47 23.56 -17.80
N ALA A 129 -29.88 24.59 -17.05
CA ALA A 129 -29.01 25.37 -16.21
C ALA A 129 -28.58 24.51 -15.00
N SER A 130 -27.55 23.65 -15.20
CA SER A 130 -26.76 23.09 -14.10
C SER A 130 -25.65 22.18 -14.63
N THR A 131 -24.70 22.73 -15.33
CA THR A 131 -23.34 22.12 -15.37
C THR A 131 -22.48 22.82 -14.32
N VAL A 132 -22.89 22.73 -13.05
CA VAL A 132 -21.95 22.96 -11.96
C VAL A 132 -21.01 21.78 -12.01
N PRO A 133 -19.69 21.97 -12.24
CA PRO A 133 -18.74 20.88 -12.19
C PRO A 133 -18.92 20.17 -10.84
N ARG A 134 -19.34 18.93 -10.87
CA ARG A 134 -19.39 18.13 -9.65
C ARG A 134 -17.98 17.84 -9.27
N GLU A 135 -17.50 18.45 -8.21
CA GLU A 135 -16.22 18.13 -7.61
C GLU A 135 -16.29 16.71 -7.04
N ARG A 136 -15.40 15.86 -7.53
CA ARG A 136 -15.21 14.53 -6.96
C ARG A 136 -14.16 14.61 -5.86
N ARG A 137 -14.56 14.23 -4.66
CA ARG A 137 -13.64 14.13 -3.54
C ARG A 137 -12.84 12.83 -3.66
N ILE A 138 -11.54 12.95 -3.87
CA ILE A 138 -10.60 11.84 -3.85
C ILE A 138 -9.90 11.84 -2.50
N ARG A 139 -9.84 10.69 -1.85
CA ARG A 139 -9.04 10.46 -0.67
C ARG A 139 -7.85 9.60 -1.07
N GLU A 140 -6.66 10.03 -0.72
CA GLU A 140 -5.44 9.28 -0.93
C GLU A 140 -4.88 8.91 0.44
N GLY A 141 -4.51 7.63 0.60
CA GLY A 141 -3.77 7.14 1.75
C GLY A 141 -2.36 6.74 1.33
N SER A 142 -1.37 7.10 2.12
CA SER A 142 0.03 6.72 1.89
C SER A 142 0.58 6.02 3.11
N VAL A 143 1.35 4.96 2.88
CA VAL A 143 2.18 4.31 3.89
C VAL A 143 3.63 4.53 3.50
N LEU A 144 4.42 4.97 4.47
CA LEU A 144 5.86 5.12 4.35
C LEU A 144 6.53 4.24 5.39
N VAL A 145 7.59 3.55 5.00
CA VAL A 145 8.47 2.82 5.92
C VAL A 145 9.86 3.43 5.81
N PHE A 146 10.47 3.72 6.94
CA PHE A 146 11.80 4.31 7.05
C PHE A 146 12.73 3.33 7.75
N ILE A 147 13.95 3.28 7.27
CA ILE A 147 15.06 2.56 7.91
C ILE A 147 16.19 3.55 8.10
N ASP A 148 16.51 3.83 9.36
CA ASP A 148 17.60 4.69 9.76
C ASP A 148 18.80 3.87 10.20
N ASP A 149 20.01 4.30 9.89
CA ASP A 149 21.22 3.79 10.51
C ASP A 149 21.23 4.19 11.98
N ARG A 150 21.34 3.22 12.86
CA ARG A 150 21.26 3.47 14.30
C ARG A 150 22.43 4.31 14.81
N ALA A 151 23.62 4.14 14.27
CA ALA A 151 24.83 4.82 14.76
C ALA A 151 24.86 6.30 14.40
N SER A 152 24.47 6.65 13.17
CA SER A 152 24.44 8.02 12.69
C SER A 152 23.08 8.70 12.81
N GLY A 153 21.99 7.93 12.98
CA GLY A 153 20.61 8.42 12.93
C GLY A 153 20.17 8.87 11.54
N GLN A 154 20.95 8.60 10.50
CA GLN A 154 20.63 9.02 9.15
C GLN A 154 19.72 8.00 8.47
N LEU A 155 18.80 8.51 7.66
CA LEU A 155 17.97 7.69 6.78
C LEU A 155 18.87 6.94 5.78
N ILE A 156 18.75 5.61 5.75
CA ILE A 156 19.49 4.76 4.81
C ILE A 156 18.56 4.13 3.75
N TRP A 157 17.28 3.99 4.06
CA TRP A 157 16.29 3.49 3.12
C TRP A 157 14.88 4.00 3.47
N ARG A 158 14.07 4.24 2.45
CA ARG A 158 12.63 4.46 2.60
C ARG A 158 11.87 3.79 1.47
N GLY A 159 10.65 3.36 1.77
CA GLY A 159 9.69 2.94 0.76
C GLY A 159 8.34 3.61 1.01
N MET A 160 7.61 3.89 -0.06
CA MET A 160 6.30 4.52 -0.02
C MET A 160 5.36 3.86 -1.02
N VAL A 161 4.13 3.68 -0.60
CA VAL A 161 2.99 3.34 -1.47
C VAL A 161 1.88 4.35 -1.22
N THR A 162 1.25 4.80 -2.28
CA THR A 162 0.07 5.67 -2.23
C THR A 162 -1.08 5.01 -2.96
N GLU A 163 -2.27 5.04 -2.37
CA GLU A 163 -3.49 4.44 -2.92
C GLU A 163 -4.66 5.41 -2.84
N GLU A 164 -5.45 5.49 -3.90
CA GLU A 164 -6.72 6.20 -3.89
C GLU A 164 -7.78 5.37 -3.17
N THR A 165 -8.33 5.90 -2.07
CA THR A 165 -9.40 5.25 -1.33
C THR A 165 -10.76 5.80 -1.73
N ARG A 166 -11.68 4.92 -2.12
CA ARG A 166 -13.06 5.28 -2.52
C ARG A 166 -14.07 5.17 -1.38
N GLY A 167 -13.59 5.10 -0.15
CA GLY A 167 -14.39 4.78 1.03
C GLY A 167 -14.40 3.27 1.29
N GLY A 168 -14.82 2.88 2.49
CA GLY A 168 -14.84 1.48 2.93
C GLY A 168 -15.00 1.40 4.44
N SER A 169 -15.11 0.17 4.98
CA SER A 169 -15.10 -0.03 6.43
C SER A 169 -13.69 0.19 7.01
N THR A 170 -13.64 0.38 8.31
CA THR A 170 -12.37 0.52 9.05
C THR A 170 -11.49 -0.70 8.86
N GLU A 171 -12.06 -1.91 8.90
CA GLU A 171 -11.33 -3.18 8.72
C GLU A 171 -10.72 -3.26 7.32
N GLN A 172 -11.48 -2.84 6.30
CA GLN A 172 -10.98 -2.79 4.93
C GLN A 172 -9.83 -1.78 4.80
N GLY A 173 -9.93 -0.63 5.44
CA GLY A 173 -8.85 0.37 5.50
C GLY A 173 -7.58 -0.20 6.13
N VAL A 174 -7.70 -0.85 7.29
CA VAL A 174 -6.57 -1.49 7.98
C VAL A 174 -5.96 -2.61 7.13
N HIS A 175 -6.79 -3.41 6.45
CA HIS A 175 -6.31 -4.46 5.55
C HIS A 175 -5.48 -3.88 4.38
N ILE A 176 -5.97 -2.84 3.73
CA ILE A 176 -5.25 -2.14 2.65
C ILE A 176 -3.90 -1.61 3.15
N LEU A 177 -3.88 -0.91 4.28
CA LEU A 177 -2.64 -0.39 4.88
C LEU A 177 -1.63 -1.52 5.16
N THR A 178 -2.12 -2.66 5.65
CA THR A 178 -1.27 -3.83 5.94
C THR A 178 -0.66 -4.41 4.67
N GLN A 179 -1.44 -4.50 3.60
CA GLN A 179 -0.94 -4.95 2.30
C GLN A 179 0.08 -3.98 1.70
N MET A 180 -0.18 -2.66 1.78
CA MET A 180 0.78 -1.64 1.35
C MET A 180 2.12 -1.76 2.09
N ALA A 181 2.08 -1.93 3.42
CA ALA A 181 3.29 -2.13 4.22
C ALA A 181 4.06 -3.40 3.85
N HIS A 182 3.34 -4.49 3.55
CA HIS A 182 3.95 -5.73 3.07
C HIS A 182 4.66 -5.54 1.72
N GLU A 183 4.03 -4.87 0.75
CA GLU A 183 4.65 -4.58 -0.55
C GLU A 183 5.87 -3.66 -0.41
N ILE A 184 5.79 -2.63 0.45
CA ILE A 184 6.96 -1.79 0.76
C ILE A 184 8.10 -2.64 1.32
N ALA A 185 7.81 -3.51 2.30
CA ALA A 185 8.83 -4.35 2.92
C ALA A 185 9.47 -5.35 1.94
N LYS A 186 8.74 -5.80 0.92
CA LYS A 186 9.30 -6.60 -0.19
C LYS A 186 10.36 -5.83 -1.00
N ALA A 187 10.25 -4.52 -1.10
CA ALA A 187 11.22 -3.69 -1.83
C ALA A 187 12.52 -3.45 -1.03
N VAL A 188 12.55 -3.71 0.29
CA VAL A 188 13.79 -3.61 1.09
C VAL A 188 14.82 -4.59 0.54
N PRO A 189 16.09 -4.20 0.32
CA PRO A 189 17.14 -5.13 -0.09
C PRO A 189 17.30 -6.28 0.90
N ALA A 190 17.48 -7.50 0.41
CA ALA A 190 17.77 -8.65 1.28
C ALA A 190 19.16 -8.53 1.90
N ARG A 191 19.32 -9.07 3.11
CA ARG A 191 20.61 -9.12 3.77
C ARG A 191 21.63 -9.90 2.93
N ALA A 192 22.83 -9.40 2.82
CA ALA A 192 23.91 -10.10 2.14
C ALA A 192 24.14 -11.48 2.79
N GLY A 193 24.15 -12.53 1.97
CA GLY A 193 24.34 -13.93 2.42
C GLY A 193 23.09 -14.61 2.99
N ALA A 194 21.90 -13.98 2.97
CA ALA A 194 20.64 -14.61 3.39
C ALA A 194 20.01 -15.52 2.32
N GLN A 195 20.51 -15.52 1.11
CA GLN A 195 19.99 -16.38 0.04
C GLN A 195 20.58 -17.78 0.18
N LYS A 196 19.78 -18.71 0.65
CA LYS A 196 19.93 -20.16 0.45
C LYS A 196 18.62 -20.78 0.05
#